data_b36feaed4b0c92fe799fb5c670b6fdfd
#
_entry.id   b36feaed4b0c92fe799fb5c670b6fdfd
#
_cell.length_a   1.000
_cell.length_b   1.000
_cell.length_c   1.000
_cell.angle_alpha   90.00
_cell.angle_beta   90.00
_cell.angle_gamma   90.00
#
_symmetry.space_group_name_H-M   'P 1'
#
loop_
_entity.id
_entity.type
_entity.pdbx_description
1 polymer ?
#
loop_
_entity_poly.entity_id
_entity_poly.type
_entity_poly.pdbx_seq_one_letter_code
_entity_poly.pdbx_strand_id
1 'polypeptide(L)'
;ANKESLVVGGEYVMRLAAEKRAPILPIDSEHSAIFQCLVGEQSPIRRLIITCSGGAFRDLPCEKLADVTVEQALRHPQWEMGAKITIDSSTLVNKGFEVIEAHWLFGTPVEKITVLLHPQSIVHSMVEFEDGAIKAQLGTPDMRMPISFALMYPRRATRPGERFDFMAHPQLTFAGVDRAKYPALEIACECLRRRGTAACTMNGANEVAVA
;
A
#
# COMPACT_ATOMS: atom_id res chain seq x y z
N ALA A 1 -0.09 -12.41 -4.59
CA ALA A 1 0.83 -11.98 -5.66
C ALA A 1 1.93 -11.11 -5.08
N ASN A 2 3.06 -11.05 -5.78
CA ASN A 2 4.13 -10.10 -5.47
C ASN A 2 3.79 -8.74 -6.09
N LYS A 3 4.03 -7.65 -5.36
CA LYS A 3 3.71 -6.26 -5.75
C LYS A 3 4.32 -5.89 -7.10
N GLU A 4 5.61 -6.12 -7.25
CA GLU A 4 6.35 -5.74 -8.44
C GLU A 4 5.85 -6.45 -9.70
N SER A 5 5.32 -7.67 -9.60
CA SER A 5 4.70 -8.37 -10.71
C SER A 5 3.48 -7.61 -11.26
N LEU A 6 2.69 -7.00 -10.40
CA LEU A 6 1.54 -6.17 -10.80
C LEU A 6 1.99 -4.77 -11.27
N VAL A 7 3.04 -4.21 -10.72
CA VAL A 7 3.61 -2.95 -11.19
C VAL A 7 4.17 -3.10 -12.61
N VAL A 8 4.93 -4.18 -12.87
CA VAL A 8 5.61 -4.41 -14.14
C VAL A 8 4.66 -4.89 -15.24
N GLY A 9 3.71 -5.76 -14.91
CA GLY A 9 2.88 -6.46 -15.87
C GLY A 9 1.42 -6.63 -15.46
N GLY A 10 0.87 -5.71 -14.67
CA GLY A 10 -0.46 -5.84 -14.05
C GLY A 10 -1.58 -6.10 -15.04
N GLU A 11 -1.62 -5.39 -16.16
CA GLU A 11 -2.61 -5.63 -17.22
C GLU A 11 -2.56 -7.07 -17.74
N TYR A 12 -1.36 -7.56 -18.04
CA TYR A 12 -1.18 -8.93 -18.54
C TYR A 12 -1.55 -9.96 -17.47
N VAL A 13 -1.08 -9.76 -16.24
CA VAL A 13 -1.32 -10.68 -15.12
C VAL A 13 -2.80 -10.77 -14.80
N MET A 14 -3.52 -9.65 -14.71
CA MET A 14 -4.96 -9.65 -14.40
C MET A 14 -5.79 -10.23 -15.53
N ARG A 15 -5.44 -9.96 -16.79
CA ARG A 15 -6.09 -10.58 -17.95
C ARG A 15 -5.93 -12.10 -17.92
N LEU A 16 -4.70 -12.58 -17.73
CA LEU A 16 -4.42 -14.01 -17.69
C LEU A 16 -5.13 -14.70 -16.51
N ALA A 17 -5.16 -14.05 -15.35
CA ALA A 17 -5.88 -14.54 -14.17
C ALA A 17 -7.38 -14.71 -14.45
N ALA A 18 -7.99 -13.74 -15.14
CA ALA A 18 -9.39 -13.82 -15.55
C ALA A 18 -9.64 -14.95 -16.57
N GLU A 19 -8.82 -15.05 -17.61
CA GLU A 19 -8.91 -16.11 -18.64
C GLU A 19 -8.77 -17.51 -18.03
N LYS A 20 -7.86 -17.68 -17.08
CA LYS A 20 -7.62 -18.96 -16.39
C LYS A 20 -8.52 -19.21 -15.19
N ARG A 21 -9.39 -18.24 -14.83
CA ARG A 21 -10.21 -18.29 -13.61
C ARG A 21 -9.36 -18.54 -12.36
N ALA A 22 -8.17 -17.99 -12.32
CA ALA A 22 -7.22 -18.10 -11.21
C ALA A 22 -7.25 -16.81 -10.38
N PRO A 23 -7.93 -16.81 -9.22
CA PRO A 23 -8.03 -15.59 -8.41
C PRO A 23 -6.66 -15.17 -7.87
N ILE A 24 -6.37 -13.86 -7.89
CA ILE A 24 -5.19 -13.29 -7.28
C ILE A 24 -5.61 -12.73 -5.92
N LEU A 25 -5.06 -13.30 -4.85
CA LEU A 25 -5.27 -12.82 -3.49
C LEU A 25 -4.09 -11.92 -3.06
N PRO A 26 -4.37 -10.70 -2.58
CA PRO A 26 -3.32 -9.80 -2.11
C PRO A 26 -2.72 -10.30 -0.80
N ILE A 27 -1.39 -10.14 -0.67
CA ILE A 27 -0.65 -10.38 0.57
C ILE A 27 0.02 -9.13 1.11
N ASP A 28 0.11 -8.07 0.31
CA ASP A 28 0.51 -6.76 0.82
C ASP A 28 -0.54 -6.25 1.82
N SER A 29 -0.11 -5.65 2.93
CA SER A 29 -1.00 -5.35 4.06
C SER A 29 -2.15 -4.43 3.68
N GLU A 30 -1.86 -3.41 2.89
CA GLU A 30 -2.83 -2.41 2.43
C GLU A 30 -3.87 -3.02 1.50
N HIS A 31 -3.42 -3.82 0.53
CA HIS A 31 -4.29 -4.47 -0.44
C HIS A 31 -5.10 -5.61 0.18
N SER A 32 -4.50 -6.35 1.11
CA SER A 32 -5.23 -7.33 1.92
C SER A 32 -6.33 -6.65 2.73
N ALA A 33 -6.07 -5.47 3.31
CA ALA A 33 -7.06 -4.70 4.04
C ALA A 33 -8.23 -4.27 3.15
N ILE A 34 -7.95 -3.72 1.97
CA ILE A 34 -8.98 -3.37 0.97
C ILE A 34 -9.79 -4.61 0.59
N PHE A 35 -9.12 -5.71 0.25
CA PHE A 35 -9.77 -6.97 -0.09
C PHE A 35 -10.69 -7.45 1.03
N GLN A 36 -10.25 -7.41 2.30
CA GLN A 36 -11.06 -7.77 3.46
C GLN A 36 -12.29 -6.88 3.63
N CYS A 37 -12.17 -5.58 3.33
CA CYS A 37 -13.31 -4.65 3.35
C CYS A 37 -14.33 -4.94 2.24
N LEU A 38 -13.89 -5.55 1.14
CA LEU A 38 -14.73 -5.86 -0.03
C LEU A 38 -15.35 -7.27 0.02
N VAL A 39 -14.94 -8.14 0.96
CA VAL A 39 -15.52 -9.48 1.07
C VAL A 39 -17.01 -9.39 1.36
N GLY A 40 -17.83 -9.96 0.46
CA GLY A 40 -19.29 -9.97 0.56
C GLY A 40 -19.96 -8.62 0.24
N GLU A 41 -19.20 -7.62 -0.20
CA GLU A 41 -19.70 -6.30 -0.57
C GLU A 41 -20.05 -6.25 -2.05
N GLN A 42 -21.19 -5.64 -2.36
CA GLN A 42 -21.65 -5.40 -3.74
C GLN A 42 -21.88 -3.91 -4.02
N SER A 43 -21.70 -3.05 -3.03
CA SER A 43 -21.92 -1.61 -3.15
C SER A 43 -20.84 -0.95 -4.01
N PRO A 44 -21.20 0.08 -4.82
CA PRO A 44 -20.24 0.79 -5.64
C PRO A 44 -19.17 1.49 -4.77
N ILE A 45 -17.92 1.34 -5.18
CA ILE A 45 -16.77 1.98 -4.53
C ILE A 45 -16.70 3.44 -4.99
N ARG A 46 -16.73 4.37 -4.03
CA ARG A 46 -16.43 5.78 -4.27
C ARG A 46 -14.93 6.01 -4.41
N ARG A 47 -14.15 5.50 -3.43
CA ARG A 47 -12.67 5.52 -3.49
C ARG A 47 -12.03 4.48 -2.58
N LEU A 48 -10.81 4.13 -2.92
CA LEU A 48 -9.89 3.39 -2.07
C LEU A 48 -9.01 4.37 -1.28
N ILE A 49 -8.76 4.08 -0.02
CA ILE A 49 -7.91 4.90 0.85
C ILE A 49 -6.78 4.01 1.36
N ILE A 50 -5.59 4.21 0.81
CA ILE A 50 -4.38 3.49 1.20
C ILE A 50 -3.69 4.30 2.29
N THR A 51 -3.32 3.66 3.39
CA THR A 51 -2.58 4.32 4.47
C THR A 51 -1.08 4.07 4.33
N CYS A 52 -0.27 4.94 4.90
CA CYS A 52 1.17 4.77 5.03
C CYS A 52 1.71 5.38 6.31
N SER A 53 2.79 4.82 6.84
CA SER A 53 3.50 5.39 8.01
C SER A 53 4.17 6.72 7.70
N GLY A 54 4.49 6.98 6.42
CA GLY A 54 5.27 8.12 5.95
C GLY A 54 6.78 7.86 5.91
N GLY A 55 7.23 6.66 6.29
CA GLY A 55 8.65 6.27 6.26
C GLY A 55 9.54 7.02 7.25
N ALA A 56 10.86 6.82 7.11
CA ALA A 56 11.86 7.35 8.02
C ALA A 56 11.90 8.89 8.08
N PHE A 57 11.53 9.55 6.99
CA PHE A 57 11.66 11.01 6.86
C PHE A 57 10.35 11.76 6.99
N ARG A 58 9.27 11.11 7.45
CA ARG A 58 7.95 11.74 7.60
C ARG A 58 8.01 13.09 8.30
N ASP A 59 8.68 13.15 9.44
CA ASP A 59 8.74 14.32 10.31
C ASP A 59 9.94 15.26 10.01
N LEU A 60 10.76 14.91 8.99
CA LEU A 60 11.91 15.72 8.57
C LEU A 60 11.47 16.82 7.60
N PRO A 61 11.85 18.10 7.79
CA PRO A 61 11.61 19.17 6.81
C PRO A 61 12.26 18.88 5.46
N CYS A 62 11.65 19.34 4.35
CA CYS A 62 12.17 19.12 3.00
C CYS A 62 13.61 19.59 2.81
N GLU A 63 13.96 20.72 3.40
CA GLU A 63 15.28 21.36 3.27
C GLU A 63 16.40 20.48 3.84
N LYS A 64 16.07 19.57 4.75
CA LYS A 64 17.03 18.65 5.38
C LYS A 64 17.17 17.31 4.65
N LEU A 65 16.37 17.06 3.61
CA LEU A 65 16.44 15.80 2.89
C LEU A 65 17.72 15.62 2.09
N ALA A 66 18.40 16.72 1.70
CA ALA A 66 19.67 16.67 0.99
C ALA A 66 20.84 16.12 1.83
N ASP A 67 20.71 16.19 3.16
CA ASP A 67 21.78 15.84 4.12
C ASP A 67 21.54 14.48 4.80
N VAL A 68 20.52 13.72 4.38
CA VAL A 68 20.19 12.43 5.01
C VAL A 68 21.20 11.36 4.63
N THR A 69 21.45 10.44 5.57
CA THR A 69 22.36 9.31 5.35
C THR A 69 21.57 8.02 5.03
N VAL A 70 22.28 7.05 4.48
CA VAL A 70 21.73 5.70 4.21
C VAL A 70 21.21 5.06 5.50
N GLU A 71 21.97 5.19 6.61
CA GLU A 71 21.58 4.64 7.91
C GLU A 71 20.30 5.26 8.45
N GLN A 72 20.05 6.55 8.16
CA GLN A 72 18.79 7.20 8.51
C GLN A 72 17.63 6.70 7.65
N ALA A 73 17.85 6.50 6.34
CA ALA A 73 16.85 5.97 5.42
C ALA A 73 16.44 4.53 5.76
N LEU A 74 17.36 3.73 6.30
CA LEU A 74 17.13 2.34 6.70
C LEU A 74 16.41 2.19 8.06
N ARG A 75 16.10 3.28 8.77
CA ARG A 75 15.37 3.25 10.06
C ARG A 75 13.88 3.45 9.85
N HIS A 76 13.15 2.36 9.55
CA HIS A 76 11.69 2.46 9.48
C HIS A 76 11.06 2.57 10.88
N PRO A 77 10.07 3.49 11.10
CA PRO A 77 9.53 3.76 12.44
C PRO A 77 8.67 2.64 13.03
N GLN A 78 8.10 1.75 12.20
CA GLN A 78 7.08 0.76 12.63
C GLN A 78 7.40 -0.68 12.19
N TRP A 79 8.18 -0.88 11.11
CA TRP A 79 8.39 -2.19 10.52
C TRP A 79 9.88 -2.56 10.48
N GLU A 80 10.19 -3.81 10.80
CA GLU A 80 11.47 -4.44 10.43
C GLU A 80 11.35 -5.04 9.04
N MET A 81 12.08 -4.51 8.07
CA MET A 81 11.98 -4.89 6.66
C MET A 81 13.37 -4.98 6.01
N GLY A 82 13.43 -5.59 4.83
CA GLY A 82 14.63 -5.58 4.01
C GLY A 82 15.05 -4.15 3.60
N ALA A 83 16.33 -3.96 3.25
CA ALA A 83 16.90 -2.65 2.95
C ALA A 83 16.15 -1.93 1.83
N LYS A 84 15.90 -2.61 0.69
CA LYS A 84 15.22 -2.01 -0.47
C LYS A 84 13.86 -1.42 -0.10
N ILE A 85 12.97 -2.23 0.48
CA ILE A 85 11.60 -1.76 0.81
C ILE A 85 11.61 -0.67 1.88
N THR A 86 12.63 -0.64 2.76
CA THR A 86 12.79 0.42 3.76
C THR A 86 13.13 1.75 3.10
N ILE A 87 14.01 1.75 2.09
CA ILE A 87 14.32 2.94 1.28
C ILE A 87 13.10 3.35 0.45
N ASP A 88 12.43 2.41 -0.21
CA ASP A 88 11.21 2.68 -0.96
C ASP A 88 10.11 3.27 -0.08
N SER A 89 10.04 2.88 1.19
CA SER A 89 9.14 3.47 2.19
C SER A 89 9.54 4.91 2.53
N SER A 90 10.84 5.19 2.69
CA SER A 90 11.34 6.52 3.05
C SER A 90 11.08 7.59 1.99
N THR A 91 11.00 7.18 0.72
CA THR A 91 10.74 8.01 -0.46
C THR A 91 9.27 7.98 -0.92
N LEU A 92 8.44 7.13 -0.31
CA LEU A 92 7.10 6.76 -0.76
C LEU A 92 7.02 6.15 -2.17
N VAL A 93 8.12 5.70 -2.75
CA VAL A 93 8.09 4.85 -3.96
C VAL A 93 7.27 3.59 -3.71
N ASN A 94 7.47 2.94 -2.54
CA ASN A 94 6.67 1.79 -2.15
C ASN A 94 5.17 2.09 -2.21
N LYS A 95 4.76 3.25 -1.70
CA LYS A 95 3.36 3.67 -1.73
C LYS A 95 2.87 3.99 -3.14
N GLY A 96 3.73 4.51 -3.99
CA GLY A 96 3.45 4.68 -5.42
C GLY A 96 3.20 3.32 -6.12
N PHE A 97 4.03 2.33 -5.84
CA PHE A 97 3.82 0.96 -6.34
C PHE A 97 2.51 0.34 -5.81
N GLU A 98 2.16 0.62 -4.59
CA GLU A 98 0.89 0.17 -4.01
C GLU A 98 -0.33 0.82 -4.66
N VAL A 99 -0.25 2.09 -5.08
CA VAL A 99 -1.31 2.72 -5.89
C VAL A 99 -1.48 2.00 -7.22
N ILE A 100 -0.37 1.62 -7.87
CA ILE A 100 -0.39 0.84 -9.12
C ILE A 100 -0.98 -0.55 -8.88
N GLU A 101 -0.57 -1.24 -7.84
CA GLU A 101 -1.08 -2.55 -7.45
C GLU A 101 -2.59 -2.51 -7.17
N ALA A 102 -3.06 -1.49 -6.42
CA ALA A 102 -4.49 -1.32 -6.11
C ALA A 102 -5.33 -1.09 -7.38
N HIS A 103 -4.82 -0.29 -8.32
CA HIS A 103 -5.46 -0.09 -9.61
C HIS A 103 -5.73 -1.43 -10.31
N TRP A 104 -4.73 -2.30 -10.40
CA TRP A 104 -4.86 -3.59 -11.08
C TRP A 104 -5.71 -4.59 -10.32
N LEU A 105 -5.51 -4.74 -9.02
CA LEU A 105 -6.24 -5.72 -8.21
C LEU A 105 -7.74 -5.42 -8.11
N PHE A 106 -8.11 -4.14 -8.01
CA PHE A 106 -9.49 -3.76 -7.73
C PHE A 106 -10.17 -3.06 -8.91
N GLY A 107 -9.48 -2.90 -10.05
CA GLY A 107 -10.02 -2.24 -11.22
C GLY A 107 -10.39 -0.77 -10.98
N THR A 108 -9.78 -0.13 -9.98
CA THR A 108 -10.13 1.22 -9.54
C THR A 108 -9.28 2.25 -10.28
N PRO A 109 -9.89 3.28 -10.93
CA PRO A 109 -9.12 4.38 -11.55
C PRO A 109 -8.24 5.10 -10.54
N VAL A 110 -7.08 5.59 -10.98
CA VAL A 110 -6.09 6.26 -10.11
C VAL A 110 -6.68 7.49 -9.39
N GLU A 111 -7.62 8.17 -10.01
CA GLU A 111 -8.34 9.33 -9.45
C GLU A 111 -9.22 8.97 -8.25
N LYS A 112 -9.58 7.70 -8.12
CA LYS A 112 -10.35 7.15 -7.00
C LYS A 112 -9.46 6.45 -5.95
N ILE A 113 -8.13 6.62 -6.02
CA ILE A 113 -7.19 6.07 -5.04
C ILE A 113 -6.54 7.22 -4.28
N THR A 114 -6.77 7.29 -2.99
CA THR A 114 -6.24 8.32 -2.09
C THR A 114 -5.19 7.71 -1.16
N VAL A 115 -4.11 8.42 -0.92
CA VAL A 115 -3.09 8.02 0.07
C VAL A 115 -3.15 8.96 1.27
N LEU A 116 -3.19 8.40 2.47
CA LEU A 116 -3.15 9.14 3.74
C LEU A 116 -1.96 8.69 4.60
N LEU A 117 -1.33 9.64 5.25
CA LEU A 117 -0.41 9.37 6.35
C LEU A 117 -1.20 8.88 7.56
N HIS A 118 -0.76 7.77 8.12
CA HIS A 118 -1.26 7.18 9.36
C HIS A 118 -0.08 6.63 10.16
N PRO A 119 0.55 7.47 10.99
CA PRO A 119 1.82 7.15 11.65
C PRO A 119 1.80 5.87 12.48
N GLN A 120 0.65 5.54 13.07
CA GLN A 120 0.49 4.38 13.95
C GLN A 120 0.45 3.04 13.18
N SER A 121 0.20 3.06 11.87
CA SER A 121 0.09 1.86 11.00
C SER A 121 -0.88 0.79 11.51
N ILE A 122 -1.95 1.21 12.21
CA ILE A 122 -2.98 0.34 12.77
C ILE A 122 -4.13 0.15 11.78
N VAL A 123 -4.59 1.22 11.14
CA VAL A 123 -5.51 1.14 10.01
C VAL A 123 -4.66 0.85 8.77
N HIS A 124 -4.79 -0.37 8.23
CA HIS A 124 -3.97 -0.78 7.09
C HIS A 124 -4.48 -0.23 5.76
N SER A 125 -5.78 -0.11 5.58
CA SER A 125 -6.45 0.63 4.47
C SER A 125 -7.95 0.69 4.71
N MET A 126 -8.65 1.47 3.86
CA MET A 126 -10.09 1.68 3.95
C MET A 126 -10.72 1.70 2.56
N VAL A 127 -12.01 1.42 2.51
CA VAL A 127 -12.86 1.58 1.32
C VAL A 127 -14.01 2.49 1.68
N GLU A 128 -14.18 3.57 0.92
CA GLU A 128 -15.34 4.44 0.98
C GLU A 128 -16.32 4.08 -0.13
N PHE A 129 -17.58 3.91 0.21
CA PHE A 129 -18.66 3.58 -0.71
C PHE A 129 -19.45 4.83 -1.11
N GLU A 130 -20.27 4.72 -2.16
CA GLU A 130 -21.04 5.87 -2.69
C GLU A 130 -22.10 6.39 -1.70
N ASP A 131 -22.54 5.61 -0.74
CA ASP A 131 -23.42 6.03 0.35
C ASP A 131 -22.71 6.80 1.47
N GLY A 132 -21.39 6.96 1.38
CA GLY A 132 -20.55 7.61 2.38
C GLY A 132 -20.06 6.69 3.51
N ALA A 133 -20.46 5.42 3.53
CA ALA A 133 -19.92 4.46 4.51
C ALA A 133 -18.44 4.17 4.24
N ILE A 134 -17.66 4.00 5.32
CA ILE A 134 -16.25 3.62 5.23
C ILE A 134 -16.05 2.32 6.00
N LYS A 135 -15.50 1.32 5.31
CA LYS A 135 -14.99 0.10 5.96
C LYS A 135 -13.46 0.20 6.08
N ALA A 136 -12.93 -0.20 7.22
CA ALA A 136 -11.50 -0.22 7.49
C ALA A 136 -11.08 -1.55 8.09
N GLN A 137 -9.89 -2.04 7.73
CA GLN A 137 -9.29 -3.17 8.42
C GLN A 137 -8.19 -2.66 9.34
N LEU A 138 -8.29 -3.04 10.62
CA LEU A 138 -7.38 -2.66 11.68
C LEU A 138 -6.63 -3.88 12.20
N GLY A 139 -5.40 -3.65 12.66
CA GLY A 139 -4.60 -4.66 13.34
C GLY A 139 -3.20 -4.14 13.67
N THR A 140 -2.47 -4.90 14.47
CA THR A 140 -1.04 -4.64 14.70
C THR A 140 -0.26 -4.81 13.39
N PRO A 141 0.85 -4.07 13.17
CA PRO A 141 1.69 -4.20 11.98
C PRO A 141 2.43 -5.55 11.97
N ASP A 142 1.80 -6.55 11.36
CA ASP A 142 2.27 -7.94 11.35
C ASP A 142 1.85 -8.62 10.04
N MET A 143 2.83 -8.92 9.17
CA MET A 143 2.60 -9.56 7.87
C MET A 143 2.00 -10.96 7.96
N ARG A 144 2.08 -11.63 9.11
CA ARG A 144 1.40 -12.93 9.29
C ARG A 144 -0.12 -12.82 9.15
N MET A 145 -0.71 -11.64 9.42
CA MET A 145 -2.15 -11.43 9.25
C MET A 145 -2.58 -11.49 7.78
N PRO A 146 -2.08 -10.65 6.87
CA PRO A 146 -2.49 -10.68 5.47
C PRO A 146 -2.09 -11.99 4.76
N ILE A 147 -0.92 -12.55 5.08
CA ILE A 147 -0.45 -13.82 4.51
C ILE A 147 -1.38 -14.96 4.92
N SER A 148 -1.68 -15.11 6.23
CA SER A 148 -2.57 -16.18 6.70
C SER A 148 -3.98 -16.02 6.15
N PHE A 149 -4.48 -14.79 6.00
CA PHE A 149 -5.78 -14.56 5.40
C PHE A 149 -5.82 -15.00 3.94
N ALA A 150 -4.81 -14.65 3.15
CA ALA A 150 -4.73 -15.07 1.74
C ALA A 150 -4.66 -16.60 1.59
N LEU A 151 -3.90 -17.28 2.46
CA LEU A 151 -3.75 -18.74 2.42
C LEU A 151 -5.02 -19.49 2.88
N MET A 152 -5.77 -18.92 3.81
CA MET A 152 -6.92 -19.58 4.42
C MET A 152 -8.28 -19.11 3.88
N TYR A 153 -8.26 -18.11 3.00
CA TYR A 153 -9.50 -17.54 2.45
C TYR A 153 -10.46 -18.62 1.93
N PRO A 154 -11.77 -18.53 2.19
CA PRO A 154 -12.49 -17.43 2.83
C PRO A 154 -12.53 -17.46 4.38
N ARG A 155 -11.84 -18.38 5.02
CA ARG A 155 -11.80 -18.52 6.48
C ARG A 155 -10.65 -17.72 7.08
N ARG A 156 -10.78 -17.38 8.38
CA ARG A 156 -9.69 -16.82 9.19
C ARG A 156 -9.08 -17.92 10.05
N ALA A 157 -7.75 -17.99 10.07
CA ALA A 157 -7.03 -18.88 10.98
C ALA A 157 -6.74 -18.18 12.31
N THR A 158 -6.70 -18.96 13.39
CA THR A 158 -6.10 -18.52 14.64
C THR A 158 -4.60 -18.35 14.40
N ARG A 159 -4.04 -17.21 14.78
CA ARG A 159 -2.61 -16.95 14.69
C ARG A 159 -2.03 -16.56 16.05
N PRO A 160 -0.76 -16.89 16.31
CA PRO A 160 -0.02 -16.32 17.43
C PRO A 160 0.31 -14.85 17.13
N GLY A 161 0.56 -14.06 18.16
CA GLY A 161 0.96 -12.67 18.08
C GLY A 161 0.05 -11.74 18.87
N GLU A 162 0.47 -10.51 18.97
CA GLU A 162 -0.23 -9.46 19.69
C GLU A 162 -1.56 -9.12 19.00
N ARG A 163 -2.57 -8.89 19.80
CA ARG A 163 -3.87 -8.40 19.34
C ARG A 163 -3.92 -6.89 19.56
N PHE A 164 -4.57 -6.19 18.62
CA PHE A 164 -4.77 -4.76 18.77
C PHE A 164 -5.64 -4.47 19.99
N ASP A 165 -5.18 -3.56 20.85
CA ASP A 165 -5.89 -3.08 22.03
C ASP A 165 -6.27 -1.60 21.83
N PHE A 166 -7.57 -1.32 21.79
CA PHE A 166 -8.10 0.04 21.68
C PHE A 166 -7.76 0.92 22.88
N MET A 167 -7.60 0.34 24.07
CA MET A 167 -7.26 1.11 25.28
C MET A 167 -5.80 1.55 25.28
N ALA A 168 -4.91 0.75 24.68
CA ALA A 168 -3.51 1.13 24.47
C ALA A 168 -3.35 2.17 23.35
N HIS A 169 -4.30 2.21 22.40
CA HIS A 169 -4.27 3.11 21.24
C HIS A 169 -5.58 3.90 21.10
N PRO A 170 -5.90 4.81 22.03
CA PRO A 170 -7.19 5.50 22.06
C PRO A 170 -7.36 6.55 20.96
N GLN A 171 -6.28 6.88 20.25
CA GLN A 171 -6.29 7.88 19.16
C GLN A 171 -5.60 7.33 17.92
N LEU A 172 -6.25 7.49 16.77
CA LEU A 172 -5.73 7.19 15.46
C LEU A 172 -5.70 8.49 14.66
N THR A 173 -4.55 8.84 14.11
CA THR A 173 -4.35 10.13 13.44
C THR A 173 -4.10 9.94 11.96
N PHE A 174 -4.63 10.87 11.15
CA PHE A 174 -4.49 10.86 9.71
C PHE A 174 -4.10 12.25 9.21
N ALA A 175 -3.29 12.30 8.16
CA ALA A 175 -2.91 13.53 7.49
C ALA A 175 -2.78 13.31 5.97
N GLY A 176 -2.84 14.39 5.21
CA GLY A 176 -2.52 14.36 3.78
C GLY A 176 -1.04 14.14 3.54
N VAL A 177 -0.69 13.54 2.40
CA VAL A 177 0.70 13.40 1.95
C VAL A 177 1.14 14.70 1.28
N ASP A 178 2.29 15.23 1.70
CA ASP A 178 2.96 16.33 0.99
C ASP A 178 3.57 15.81 -0.32
N ARG A 179 2.92 16.11 -1.43
CA ARG A 179 3.34 15.66 -2.77
C ARG A 179 4.60 16.36 -3.27
N ALA A 180 4.92 17.54 -2.76
CA ALA A 180 6.18 18.22 -3.10
C ALA A 180 7.37 17.50 -2.46
N LYS A 181 7.18 17.01 -1.23
CA LYS A 181 8.17 16.21 -0.52
C LYS A 181 8.33 14.80 -1.10
N TYR A 182 7.25 14.21 -1.61
CA TYR A 182 7.20 12.83 -2.10
C TYR A 182 6.76 12.76 -3.58
N PRO A 183 7.59 13.24 -4.52
CA PRO A 183 7.23 13.28 -5.94
C PRO A 183 7.02 11.89 -6.55
N ALA A 184 7.61 10.84 -5.97
CA ALA A 184 7.46 9.47 -6.43
C ALA A 184 6.00 9.00 -6.48
N LEU A 185 5.16 9.49 -5.57
CA LEU A 185 3.73 9.17 -5.56
C LEU A 185 3.00 9.73 -6.79
N GLU A 186 3.34 10.97 -7.21
CA GLU A 186 2.74 11.55 -8.42
C GLU A 186 3.30 10.89 -9.69
N ILE A 187 4.59 10.53 -9.70
CA ILE A 187 5.18 9.75 -10.80
C ILE A 187 4.44 8.44 -11.00
N ALA A 188 4.12 7.72 -9.93
CA ALA A 188 3.34 6.47 -10.01
C ALA A 188 1.93 6.70 -10.58
N CYS A 189 1.24 7.75 -10.15
CA CYS A 189 -0.06 8.13 -10.70
C CYS A 189 0.03 8.47 -12.19
N GLU A 190 1.07 9.19 -12.60
CA GLU A 190 1.31 9.53 -14.00
C GLU A 190 1.62 8.28 -14.84
N CYS A 191 2.36 7.31 -14.30
CA CYS A 191 2.59 6.03 -14.97
C CYS A 191 1.28 5.30 -15.29
N LEU A 192 0.32 5.30 -14.38
CA LEU A 192 -1.00 4.72 -14.62
C LEU A 192 -1.78 5.46 -15.71
N ARG A 193 -1.71 6.81 -15.73
CA ARG A 193 -2.38 7.62 -16.78
C ARG A 193 -1.77 7.37 -18.16
N ARG A 194 -0.44 7.26 -18.24
CA ARG A 194 0.29 6.97 -19.49
C ARG A 194 0.09 5.57 -19.98
N ARG A 195 -0.13 4.60 -19.08
CA ARG A 195 -0.26 3.19 -19.42
C ARG A 195 0.99 2.57 -20.08
N GLY A 196 0.82 1.45 -20.79
CA GLY A 196 1.91 0.76 -21.47
C GLY A 196 3.02 0.32 -20.51
N THR A 197 4.27 0.64 -20.85
CA THR A 197 5.44 0.23 -20.04
C THR A 197 5.85 1.26 -18.98
N ALA A 198 5.12 2.34 -18.78
CA ALA A 198 5.54 3.43 -17.90
C ALA A 198 5.79 2.96 -16.45
N ALA A 199 4.87 2.14 -15.88
CA ALA A 199 5.05 1.59 -14.54
C ALA A 199 6.23 0.61 -14.45
N CYS A 200 6.44 -0.21 -15.49
CA CYS A 200 7.61 -1.09 -15.61
C CYS A 200 8.90 -0.27 -15.64
N THR A 201 8.93 0.83 -16.39
CA THR A 201 10.09 1.74 -16.45
C THR A 201 10.36 2.37 -15.09
N MET A 202 9.33 2.81 -14.37
CA MET A 202 9.47 3.34 -13.01
C MET A 202 10.09 2.30 -12.07
N ASN A 203 9.61 1.05 -12.13
CA ASN A 203 10.17 -0.03 -11.31
C ASN A 203 11.65 -0.27 -11.64
N GLY A 204 12.00 -0.38 -12.93
CA GLY A 204 13.39 -0.58 -13.35
C GLY A 204 14.31 0.59 -12.93
N ALA A 205 13.85 1.82 -13.06
CA ALA A 205 14.58 2.99 -12.59
C ALA A 205 14.81 2.97 -11.08
N ASN A 206 13.79 2.55 -10.31
CA ASN A 206 13.91 2.44 -8.86
C ASN A 206 14.89 1.34 -8.44
N GLU A 207 14.92 0.18 -9.11
CA GLU A 207 15.90 -0.88 -8.84
C GLU A 207 17.35 -0.36 -8.98
N VAL A 208 17.61 0.46 -10.00
CA VAL A 208 18.93 1.07 -10.21
C VAL A 208 19.23 2.18 -9.20
N ALA A 209 18.21 2.97 -8.82
CA ALA A 209 18.40 4.09 -7.90
C ALA A 209 18.64 3.65 -6.44
N VAL A 210 18.17 2.46 -6.06
CA VAL A 210 18.29 1.94 -4.68
C VAL A 210 19.52 1.04 -4.52
N ALA A 211 20.08 0.49 -5.62
CA ALA A 211 21.29 -0.34 -5.60
C ALA A 211 22.54 0.49 -5.29
#